data_a003db40082804053f37c4c79bce4572
#
_entry.id   a003db40082804053f37c4c79bce4572
#
_cell.length_a   1.000
_cell.length_b   1.000
_cell.length_c   1.000
_cell.angle_alpha   90.00
_cell.angle_beta   90.00
_cell.angle_gamma   90.00
#
_symmetry.space_group_name_H-M   'P 1'
#
loop_
_entity.id
_entity.type
_entity.pdbx_description
1 polymer ?
#
loop_
_entity_poly.entity_id
_entity_poly.type
_entity_poly.pdbx_seq_one_letter_code
_entity_poly.pdbx_strand_id
1 'polypeptide(L)'
;MQLVRHALLSPAPGTQRELVSLHYGPTAASSGGQKAYIQASLHADELPGMLTAYHLRQQLDALDAAGQITGEIVLVPMANPIGLSQHLLHMHVGRFEQTTGENFNRHYPDQIANVAAAVASKLGADPAINVATLRRALKAAVLASPIETELQSQRRTLMGLSCDADIVLDLHCDAQALMHLYTETPCWPDCEPLARFLRSRVTLLAQDSGDNPFDEACSQVWWKWDQHFGGRFPIPQACLSATVELRGAADVTHELAAADARNIIDFLRWRGLIAGDKPALPDAVGDARPLAGSMPIKSPVAGVLTFLKEVGAEVKAGDVLAHVIDPVTAQVTELKSPVDGLLFARDFLRFAFTGMRVAKVAGREATRTGKLLGA
;
A
#
# COMPACT_ATOMS: atom_id res chain seq x y z
N MET A 1 -7.56 23.75 -5.20
CA MET A 1 -7.76 22.31 -5.53
C MET A 1 -8.30 22.17 -6.95
N GLN A 2 -7.73 21.22 -7.74
CA GLN A 2 -8.21 20.86 -9.07
C GLN A 2 -8.71 19.41 -9.05
N LEU A 3 -9.94 19.14 -9.50
CA LEU A 3 -10.47 17.80 -9.69
C LEU A 3 -10.26 17.38 -11.15
N VAL A 4 -9.64 16.23 -11.37
CA VAL A 4 -9.40 15.65 -12.70
C VAL A 4 -10.12 14.30 -12.81
N ARG A 5 -10.83 14.10 -13.94
CA ARG A 5 -11.50 12.84 -14.26
C ARG A 5 -10.72 12.12 -15.35
N HIS A 6 -10.37 10.87 -15.08
CA HIS A 6 -9.62 10.00 -15.99
C HIS A 6 -10.55 8.90 -16.48
N ALA A 7 -11.03 9.02 -17.70
CA ALA A 7 -11.85 7.99 -18.32
C ALA A 7 -11.03 6.71 -18.51
N LEU A 8 -11.53 5.58 -18.05
CA LEU A 8 -10.95 4.27 -18.30
C LEU A 8 -11.41 3.73 -19.67
N LEU A 9 -10.69 2.76 -20.20
CA LEU A 9 -11.12 2.04 -21.39
C LEU A 9 -12.49 1.40 -21.12
N SER A 10 -13.49 1.74 -21.94
CA SER A 10 -14.83 1.15 -21.80
C SER A 10 -14.83 -0.32 -22.23
N PRO A 11 -15.27 -1.27 -21.40
CA PRO A 11 -15.32 -2.68 -21.76
C PRO A 11 -16.48 -3.01 -22.73
N ALA A 12 -17.52 -2.17 -22.81
CA ALA A 12 -18.67 -2.37 -23.68
C ALA A 12 -19.36 -1.04 -24.02
N PRO A 13 -20.05 -0.92 -25.18
CA PRO A 13 -20.83 0.26 -25.51
C PRO A 13 -21.86 0.62 -24.41
N GLY A 14 -21.93 1.90 -24.09
CA GLY A 14 -22.84 2.41 -23.06
C GLY A 14 -22.34 2.27 -21.62
N THR A 15 -21.13 1.75 -21.41
CA THR A 15 -20.47 1.72 -20.08
C THR A 15 -19.29 2.68 -20.07
N GLN A 16 -19.14 3.43 -18.99
CA GLN A 16 -18.00 4.33 -18.78
C GLN A 16 -17.68 4.37 -17.29
N ARG A 17 -16.44 4.05 -16.94
CA ARG A 17 -15.91 4.27 -15.59
C ARG A 17 -14.83 5.35 -15.61
N GLU A 18 -14.76 6.09 -14.53
CA GLU A 18 -13.78 7.16 -14.35
C GLU A 18 -13.04 6.96 -13.03
N LEU A 19 -11.75 7.21 -13.07
CA LEU A 19 -10.93 7.42 -11.89
C LEU A 19 -10.86 8.92 -11.63
N VAL A 20 -10.98 9.34 -10.38
CA VAL A 20 -10.95 10.76 -9.99
C VAL A 20 -9.73 11.03 -9.14
N SER A 21 -8.94 12.04 -9.53
CA SER A 21 -7.83 12.56 -8.73
C SER A 21 -8.09 14.01 -8.31
N LEU A 22 -7.68 14.35 -7.10
CA LEU A 22 -7.74 15.69 -6.52
C LEU A 22 -6.30 16.21 -6.39
N HIS A 23 -6.01 17.35 -6.99
CA HIS A 23 -4.69 17.96 -7.02
C HIS A 23 -4.66 19.22 -6.19
N TYR A 24 -3.67 19.31 -5.30
CA TYR A 24 -3.46 20.40 -4.36
C TYR A 24 -2.07 20.96 -4.48
N GLY A 25 -1.94 22.26 -4.21
CA GLY A 25 -0.67 22.98 -4.23
C GLY A 25 -0.06 23.18 -5.61
N PRO A 26 1.17 23.71 -5.69
CA PRO A 26 1.89 23.88 -6.94
C PRO A 26 2.39 22.53 -7.46
N THR A 27 2.43 22.35 -8.79
CA THR A 27 3.00 21.13 -9.36
C THR A 27 4.48 21.02 -9.04
N ALA A 28 4.98 19.83 -8.69
CA ALA A 28 6.40 19.60 -8.41
C ALA A 28 7.28 19.98 -9.63
N ALA A 29 6.78 19.76 -10.84
CA ALA A 29 7.46 20.12 -12.07
C ALA A 29 7.67 21.64 -12.22
N SER A 30 6.77 22.48 -11.70
CA SER A 30 6.86 23.94 -11.79
C SER A 30 7.57 24.58 -10.61
N SER A 31 7.47 23.97 -9.42
CA SER A 31 8.04 24.53 -8.18
C SER A 31 9.42 23.96 -7.83
N GLY A 32 9.82 22.81 -8.41
CA GLY A 32 10.97 22.03 -7.96
C GLY A 32 10.77 21.41 -6.56
N GLY A 33 9.52 21.42 -6.07
CA GLY A 33 9.15 20.86 -4.76
C GLY A 33 8.91 19.35 -4.79
N GLN A 34 8.55 18.81 -3.62
CA GLN A 34 8.17 17.40 -3.48
C GLN A 34 6.74 17.14 -3.97
N LYS A 35 6.50 15.89 -4.38
CA LYS A 35 5.17 15.38 -4.72
C LYS A 35 4.81 14.21 -3.81
N ALA A 36 3.62 14.28 -3.19
CA ALA A 36 2.99 13.16 -2.52
C ALA A 36 1.80 12.66 -3.33
N TYR A 37 1.70 11.35 -3.49
CA TYR A 37 0.55 10.65 -4.05
C TYR A 37 -0.07 9.77 -2.98
N ILE A 38 -1.38 9.87 -2.79
CA ILE A 38 -2.13 9.10 -1.80
C ILE A 38 -3.33 8.49 -2.51
N GLN A 39 -3.51 7.18 -2.41
CA GLN A 39 -4.69 6.51 -2.91
C GLN A 39 -5.36 5.64 -1.86
N ALA A 40 -6.62 5.34 -2.06
CA ALA A 40 -7.38 4.39 -1.26
C ALA A 40 -8.22 3.48 -2.15
N SER A 41 -8.62 2.33 -1.60
CA SER A 41 -9.55 1.42 -2.27
C SER A 41 -9.02 0.82 -3.58
N LEU A 42 -7.73 0.48 -3.63
CA LEU A 42 -7.18 -0.35 -4.71
C LEU A 42 -7.76 -1.76 -4.62
N HIS A 43 -7.83 -2.36 -3.42
CA HIS A 43 -8.82 -3.40 -3.13
C HIS A 43 -10.12 -2.69 -2.74
N ALA A 44 -11.13 -2.78 -3.60
CA ALA A 44 -12.30 -1.93 -3.51
C ALA A 44 -13.23 -2.27 -2.33
N ASP A 45 -13.10 -3.43 -1.75
CA ASP A 45 -13.80 -3.90 -0.55
C ASP A 45 -13.13 -3.46 0.78
N GLU A 46 -11.99 -2.76 0.71
CA GLU A 46 -11.26 -2.24 1.87
C GLU A 46 -11.67 -0.78 2.13
N LEU A 47 -12.72 -0.58 2.93
CA LEU A 47 -13.40 0.70 3.11
C LEU A 47 -12.70 1.73 4.03
N PRO A 48 -11.92 1.36 5.08
CA PRO A 48 -11.27 2.33 5.97
C PRO A 48 -10.50 3.42 5.23
N GLY A 49 -9.76 3.03 4.16
CA GLY A 49 -8.99 3.97 3.33
C GLY A 49 -9.85 5.02 2.64
N MET A 50 -11.05 4.66 2.15
CA MET A 50 -11.96 5.64 1.51
C MET A 50 -12.48 6.67 2.52
N LEU A 51 -12.83 6.25 3.74
CA LEU A 51 -13.28 7.18 4.77
C LEU A 51 -12.13 8.08 5.24
N THR A 52 -10.91 7.55 5.33
CA THR A 52 -9.70 8.33 5.62
C THR A 52 -9.44 9.35 4.50
N ALA A 53 -9.57 8.95 3.23
CA ALA A 53 -9.43 9.86 2.09
C ALA A 53 -10.49 10.98 2.08
N TYR A 54 -11.72 10.70 2.53
CA TYR A 54 -12.74 11.73 2.73
C TYR A 54 -12.30 12.78 3.77
N HIS A 55 -11.76 12.36 4.91
CA HIS A 55 -11.25 13.28 5.94
C HIS A 55 -9.98 14.00 5.50
N LEU A 56 -9.10 13.33 4.74
CA LEU A 56 -7.93 13.96 4.11
C LEU A 56 -8.37 15.07 3.16
N ARG A 57 -9.35 14.81 2.30
CA ARG A 57 -9.89 15.81 1.39
C ARG A 57 -10.37 17.06 2.13
N GLN A 58 -11.16 16.91 3.20
CA GLN A 58 -11.67 18.04 3.97
C GLN A 58 -10.53 18.89 4.55
N GLN A 59 -9.50 18.26 5.09
CA GLN A 59 -8.33 18.95 5.65
C GLN A 59 -7.49 19.61 4.55
N LEU A 60 -7.26 18.92 3.43
CA LEU A 60 -6.50 19.45 2.30
C LEU A 60 -7.26 20.62 1.62
N ASP A 61 -8.58 20.55 1.48
CA ASP A 61 -9.38 21.66 0.96
C ASP A 61 -9.22 22.93 1.81
N ALA A 62 -9.21 22.78 3.15
CA ALA A 62 -9.01 23.91 4.06
C ALA A 62 -7.56 24.46 4.00
N LEU A 63 -6.55 23.59 3.93
CA LEU A 63 -5.15 23.97 3.83
C LEU A 63 -4.83 24.65 2.49
N ASP A 64 -5.43 24.17 1.40
CA ASP A 64 -5.28 24.76 0.07
C ASP A 64 -5.92 26.14 0.00
N ALA A 65 -7.14 26.30 0.54
CA ALA A 65 -7.82 27.59 0.64
C ALA A 65 -7.01 28.61 1.49
N ALA A 66 -6.26 28.14 2.49
CA ALA A 66 -5.39 28.96 3.31
C ALA A 66 -3.99 29.20 2.67
N GLY A 67 -3.71 28.66 1.48
CA GLY A 67 -2.40 28.78 0.82
C GLY A 67 -1.25 28.09 1.56
N GLN A 68 -1.56 27.04 2.34
CA GLN A 68 -0.58 26.36 3.19
C GLN A 68 0.04 25.12 2.54
N ILE A 69 -0.40 24.70 1.37
CA ILE A 69 0.19 23.58 0.66
C ILE A 69 1.37 24.07 -0.19
N THR A 70 2.57 23.60 0.12
CA THR A 70 3.83 24.05 -0.48
C THR A 70 4.40 23.08 -1.51
N GLY A 71 4.02 21.80 -1.42
CA GLY A 71 4.35 20.76 -2.40
C GLY A 71 3.14 20.35 -3.22
N GLU A 72 3.33 19.45 -4.20
CA GLU A 72 2.23 18.82 -4.93
C GLU A 72 1.64 17.67 -4.11
N ILE A 73 0.32 17.67 -3.88
CA ILE A 73 -0.38 16.54 -3.25
C ILE A 73 -1.46 16.07 -4.22
N VAL A 74 -1.40 14.80 -4.58
CA VAL A 74 -2.41 14.12 -5.42
C VAL A 74 -3.14 13.10 -4.56
N LEU A 75 -4.45 13.27 -4.37
CA LEU A 75 -5.31 12.35 -3.64
C LEU A 75 -6.25 11.63 -4.62
N VAL A 76 -6.24 10.30 -4.60
CA VAL A 76 -7.16 9.42 -5.34
C VAL A 76 -8.03 8.67 -4.32
N PRO A 77 -9.23 9.19 -3.99
CA PRO A 77 -10.06 8.62 -2.91
C PRO A 77 -10.58 7.21 -3.21
N MET A 78 -10.72 6.87 -4.48
CA MET A 78 -11.23 5.59 -4.97
C MET A 78 -10.42 5.15 -6.19
N ALA A 79 -9.38 4.36 -5.96
CA ALA A 79 -8.44 3.93 -7.00
C ALA A 79 -9.02 2.85 -7.92
N ASN A 80 -10.10 2.15 -7.50
CA ASN A 80 -10.62 0.99 -8.22
C ASN A 80 -12.13 1.07 -8.49
N PRO A 81 -12.58 1.85 -9.48
CA PRO A 81 -13.99 1.90 -9.86
C PRO A 81 -14.50 0.60 -10.48
N ILE A 82 -13.62 -0.28 -10.99
CA ILE A 82 -13.98 -1.62 -11.49
C ILE A 82 -14.44 -2.47 -10.31
N GLY A 83 -13.56 -2.66 -9.32
CA GLY A 83 -13.83 -3.46 -8.13
C GLY A 83 -15.01 -2.94 -7.31
N LEU A 84 -15.21 -1.60 -7.22
CA LEU A 84 -16.34 -0.99 -6.53
C LEU A 84 -17.70 -1.39 -7.12
N SER A 85 -17.77 -1.76 -8.39
CA SER A 85 -19.01 -2.22 -9.03
C SER A 85 -19.23 -3.74 -8.96
N GLN A 86 -18.30 -4.49 -8.38
CA GLN A 86 -18.36 -5.95 -8.31
C GLN A 86 -19.11 -6.43 -7.07
N HIS A 87 -20.34 -6.93 -7.26
CA HIS A 87 -21.15 -7.55 -6.23
C HIS A 87 -21.57 -8.94 -6.65
N LEU A 88 -21.43 -9.91 -5.77
CA LEU A 88 -21.85 -11.28 -5.97
C LEU A 88 -22.73 -11.70 -4.79
N LEU A 89 -24.01 -12.03 -5.05
CA LEU A 89 -24.96 -12.48 -4.02
C LEU A 89 -24.97 -11.58 -2.76
N HIS A 90 -25.08 -10.28 -2.98
CA HIS A 90 -25.04 -9.21 -1.95
C HIS A 90 -23.69 -9.02 -1.24
N MET A 91 -22.64 -9.75 -1.66
CA MET A 91 -21.28 -9.55 -1.16
C MET A 91 -20.51 -8.65 -2.09
N HIS A 92 -19.85 -7.62 -1.55
CA HIS A 92 -18.88 -6.83 -2.30
C HIS A 92 -17.59 -7.65 -2.44
N VAL A 93 -17.10 -7.82 -3.67
CA VAL A 93 -15.90 -8.61 -4.00
C VAL A 93 -14.95 -7.72 -4.80
N GLY A 94 -14.21 -6.90 -4.11
CA GLY A 94 -13.40 -5.83 -4.68
C GLY A 94 -11.90 -6.10 -4.78
N ARG A 95 -11.43 -7.27 -4.32
CA ARG A 95 -10.00 -7.60 -4.30
C ARG A 95 -9.47 -8.13 -5.62
N PHE A 96 -10.29 -8.88 -6.35
CA PHE A 96 -9.93 -9.51 -7.63
C PHE A 96 -10.84 -9.00 -8.73
N GLU A 97 -10.27 -8.82 -9.94
CA GLU A 97 -11.06 -8.55 -11.14
C GLU A 97 -11.81 -9.83 -11.54
N GLN A 98 -13.14 -9.75 -11.65
CA GLN A 98 -13.99 -10.93 -11.80
C GLN A 98 -13.82 -11.65 -13.14
N THR A 99 -13.43 -10.94 -14.20
CA THR A 99 -13.30 -11.52 -15.55
C THR A 99 -12.05 -12.38 -15.67
N THR A 100 -10.94 -11.95 -15.08
CA THR A 100 -9.63 -12.59 -15.22
C THR A 100 -9.19 -13.34 -13.96
N GLY A 101 -9.74 -12.98 -12.80
CA GLY A 101 -9.27 -13.44 -11.49
C GLY A 101 -7.97 -12.76 -11.03
N GLU A 102 -7.52 -11.71 -11.72
CA GLU A 102 -6.33 -10.97 -11.32
C GLU A 102 -6.58 -10.13 -10.07
N ASN A 103 -5.62 -10.16 -9.14
CA ASN A 103 -5.60 -9.24 -8.02
C ASN A 103 -5.30 -7.82 -8.51
N PHE A 104 -6.12 -6.84 -8.12
CA PHE A 104 -5.94 -5.44 -8.52
C PHE A 104 -4.60 -4.84 -8.07
N ASN A 105 -4.04 -5.32 -6.97
CA ASN A 105 -2.74 -4.88 -6.44
C ASN A 105 -1.59 -5.85 -6.78
N ARG A 106 -1.55 -6.38 -8.01
CA ARG A 106 -0.45 -7.23 -8.51
C ARG A 106 -0.18 -6.93 -9.97
N HIS A 107 0.98 -7.38 -10.44
CA HIS A 107 1.37 -7.36 -11.85
C HIS A 107 1.38 -5.96 -12.49
N TYR A 108 1.81 -4.94 -11.74
CA TYR A 108 2.09 -3.63 -12.32
C TYR A 108 3.24 -3.74 -13.31
N PRO A 109 3.19 -3.04 -14.49
CA PRO A 109 4.18 -3.21 -15.54
C PRO A 109 5.59 -2.82 -15.09
N ASP A 110 6.55 -3.71 -15.31
CA ASP A 110 7.98 -3.43 -15.11
C ASP A 110 8.53 -2.61 -16.30
N GLN A 111 9.07 -1.43 -16.00
CA GLN A 111 9.67 -0.51 -16.98
C GLN A 111 11.19 -0.37 -16.82
N ILE A 112 11.81 -1.16 -15.92
CA ILE A 112 13.21 -0.95 -15.52
C ILE A 112 14.16 -1.02 -16.72
N ALA A 113 14.12 -2.09 -17.50
CA ALA A 113 15.01 -2.29 -18.64
C ALA A 113 14.77 -1.26 -19.75
N ASN A 114 13.51 -0.97 -20.07
CA ASN A 114 13.13 -0.01 -21.10
C ASN A 114 13.59 1.40 -20.77
N VAL A 115 13.38 1.84 -19.53
CA VAL A 115 13.82 3.17 -19.06
C VAL A 115 15.33 3.23 -18.99
N ALA A 116 16.02 2.22 -18.44
CA ALA A 116 17.46 2.19 -18.37
C ALA A 116 18.12 2.34 -19.77
N ALA A 117 17.61 1.62 -20.77
CA ALA A 117 18.10 1.73 -22.15
C ALA A 117 17.90 3.14 -22.73
N ALA A 118 16.75 3.78 -22.45
CA ALA A 118 16.40 5.10 -22.97
C ALA A 118 17.22 6.24 -22.38
N VAL A 119 17.80 6.07 -21.16
CA VAL A 119 18.48 7.14 -20.44
C VAL A 119 19.98 6.94 -20.22
N ALA A 120 20.55 5.77 -20.54
CA ALA A 120 21.93 5.42 -20.23
C ALA A 120 22.96 6.48 -20.64
N SER A 121 22.78 7.15 -21.81
CA SER A 121 23.65 8.21 -22.31
C SER A 121 23.38 9.61 -21.73
N LYS A 122 22.31 9.74 -20.88
CA LYS A 122 21.85 11.02 -20.31
C LYS A 122 22.17 11.14 -18.82
N LEU A 123 22.58 10.03 -18.18
CA LEU A 123 22.96 10.00 -16.78
C LEU A 123 24.40 10.47 -16.58
N GLY A 124 24.66 11.13 -15.45
CA GLY A 124 25.95 11.72 -15.12
C GLY A 124 26.29 11.65 -13.63
N ALA A 125 27.14 12.55 -13.17
CA ALA A 125 27.62 12.60 -11.80
C ALA A 125 26.63 13.27 -10.80
N ASP A 126 25.63 13.99 -11.30
CA ASP A 126 24.67 14.72 -10.46
C ASP A 126 23.44 13.84 -10.17
N PRO A 127 23.20 13.46 -8.90
CA PRO A 127 22.08 12.62 -8.53
C PRO A 127 20.71 13.28 -8.79
N ALA A 128 20.58 14.60 -8.64
CA ALA A 128 19.31 15.30 -8.86
C ALA A 128 18.93 15.30 -10.35
N ILE A 129 19.91 15.48 -11.25
CA ILE A 129 19.70 15.39 -12.69
C ILE A 129 19.33 13.95 -13.08
N ASN A 130 19.98 12.95 -12.49
CA ASN A 130 19.69 11.55 -12.74
C ASN A 130 18.25 11.20 -12.33
N VAL A 131 17.84 11.59 -11.11
CA VAL A 131 16.46 11.38 -10.62
C VAL A 131 15.44 12.05 -11.55
N ALA A 132 15.64 13.32 -11.92
CA ALA A 132 14.73 14.02 -12.81
C ALA A 132 14.64 13.37 -14.20
N THR A 133 15.77 12.85 -14.71
CA THR A 133 15.85 12.16 -16.01
C THR A 133 15.11 10.83 -15.97
N LEU A 134 15.33 10.02 -14.93
CA LEU A 134 14.69 8.73 -14.72
C LEU A 134 13.18 8.88 -14.51
N ARG A 135 12.72 9.82 -13.68
CA ARG A 135 11.29 10.12 -13.47
C ARG A 135 10.58 10.47 -14.77
N ARG A 136 11.16 11.35 -15.57
CA ARG A 136 10.58 11.76 -16.85
C ARG A 136 10.47 10.58 -17.82
N ALA A 137 11.52 9.77 -17.90
CA ALA A 137 11.54 8.60 -18.78
C ALA A 137 10.56 7.52 -18.30
N LEU A 138 10.47 7.26 -16.98
CA LEU A 138 9.51 6.33 -16.38
C LEU A 138 8.08 6.76 -16.70
N LYS A 139 7.74 8.02 -16.45
CA LYS A 139 6.42 8.55 -16.74
C LYS A 139 6.05 8.43 -18.21
N ALA A 140 6.98 8.75 -19.11
CA ALA A 140 6.79 8.58 -20.55
C ALA A 140 6.56 7.10 -20.91
N ALA A 141 7.35 6.17 -20.37
CA ALA A 141 7.21 4.74 -20.62
C ALA A 141 5.86 4.19 -20.08
N VAL A 142 5.47 4.60 -18.88
CA VAL A 142 4.16 4.23 -18.28
C VAL A 142 3.01 4.71 -19.17
N LEU A 143 3.02 5.97 -19.59
CA LEU A 143 1.95 6.54 -20.41
C LEU A 143 1.90 5.96 -21.84
N ALA A 144 3.03 5.47 -22.34
CA ALA A 144 3.12 4.78 -23.64
C ALA A 144 2.75 3.29 -23.57
N SER A 145 2.57 2.71 -22.40
CA SER A 145 2.19 1.30 -22.24
C SER A 145 0.86 1.01 -22.94
N PRO A 146 0.75 -0.09 -23.70
CA PRO A 146 -0.49 -0.44 -24.38
C PRO A 146 -1.64 -0.68 -23.39
N ILE A 147 -2.85 -0.42 -23.82
CA ILE A 147 -4.09 -0.70 -23.08
C ILE A 147 -4.99 -1.57 -23.97
N GLU A 148 -5.26 -2.78 -23.51
CA GLU A 148 -6.16 -3.72 -24.17
C GLU A 148 -7.39 -4.02 -23.29
N THR A 149 -7.28 -3.79 -21.97
CA THR A 149 -8.34 -4.06 -21.00
C THR A 149 -8.61 -2.84 -20.10
N GLU A 150 -9.80 -2.83 -19.48
CA GLU A 150 -10.15 -1.80 -18.50
C GLU A 150 -9.20 -1.81 -17.29
N LEU A 151 -8.78 -3.01 -16.84
CA LEU A 151 -7.81 -3.17 -15.75
C LEU A 151 -6.43 -2.56 -16.11
N GLN A 152 -5.93 -2.80 -17.33
CA GLN A 152 -4.68 -2.18 -17.80
C GLN A 152 -4.82 -0.65 -17.88
N SER A 153 -5.98 -0.15 -18.30
CA SER A 153 -6.28 1.29 -18.31
C SER A 153 -6.21 1.88 -16.90
N GLN A 154 -6.79 1.20 -15.91
CA GLN A 154 -6.73 1.61 -14.51
C GLN A 154 -5.28 1.61 -13.98
N ARG A 155 -4.54 0.52 -14.14
CA ARG A 155 -3.13 0.41 -13.70
C ARG A 155 -2.26 1.50 -14.34
N ARG A 156 -2.40 1.74 -15.64
CA ARG A 156 -1.66 2.80 -16.34
C ARG A 156 -2.00 4.18 -15.81
N THR A 157 -3.26 4.45 -15.51
CA THR A 157 -3.69 5.74 -14.97
C THR A 157 -3.12 5.98 -13.57
N LEU A 158 -3.22 4.98 -12.68
CA LEU A 158 -2.67 5.07 -11.32
C LEU A 158 -1.14 5.28 -11.35
N MET A 159 -0.41 4.46 -12.12
CA MET A 159 1.04 4.61 -12.28
C MET A 159 1.42 5.95 -12.92
N GLY A 160 0.65 6.44 -13.90
CA GLY A 160 0.86 7.75 -14.52
C GLY A 160 0.71 8.92 -13.54
N LEU A 161 -0.09 8.76 -12.49
CA LEU A 161 -0.26 9.74 -11.42
C LEU A 161 0.81 9.65 -10.34
N SER A 162 1.36 8.45 -10.07
CA SER A 162 2.20 8.14 -8.91
C SER A 162 3.68 7.99 -9.20
N CYS A 163 4.09 7.50 -10.37
CA CYS A 163 5.46 7.05 -10.65
C CYS A 163 6.55 8.13 -10.58
N ASP A 164 6.17 9.40 -10.57
CA ASP A 164 7.07 10.54 -10.40
C ASP A 164 7.02 11.17 -9.00
N ALA A 165 6.30 10.54 -8.06
CA ALA A 165 6.15 11.06 -6.71
C ALA A 165 7.37 10.74 -5.82
N ASP A 166 7.60 11.61 -4.83
CA ASP A 166 8.59 11.40 -3.76
C ASP A 166 8.02 10.55 -2.62
N ILE A 167 6.69 10.60 -2.45
CA ILE A 167 5.95 9.87 -1.41
C ILE A 167 4.73 9.23 -2.07
N VAL A 168 4.56 7.92 -1.86
CA VAL A 168 3.40 7.15 -2.32
C VAL A 168 2.80 6.43 -1.11
N LEU A 169 1.54 6.71 -0.81
CA LEU A 169 0.79 6.03 0.25
C LEU A 169 -0.41 5.30 -0.37
N ASP A 170 -0.41 3.98 -0.24
CA ASP A 170 -1.52 3.12 -0.66
C ASP A 170 -2.30 2.66 0.56
N LEU A 171 -3.52 3.20 0.74
CA LEU A 171 -4.34 2.98 1.93
C LEU A 171 -5.18 1.72 1.76
N HIS A 172 -4.86 0.72 2.54
CA HIS A 172 -5.48 -0.59 2.62
C HIS A 172 -6.04 -0.90 4.01
N CYS A 173 -6.56 -2.09 4.22
CA CYS A 173 -6.78 -2.70 5.51
C CYS A 173 -6.71 -4.24 5.42
N ASP A 174 -6.45 -4.90 6.55
CA ASP A 174 -6.57 -6.37 6.66
C ASP A 174 -7.96 -6.76 7.21
N ALA A 175 -8.26 -8.02 7.38
CA ALA A 175 -9.56 -8.48 7.89
C ALA A 175 -9.86 -8.00 9.32
N GLN A 176 -9.05 -8.39 10.29
CA GLN A 176 -8.99 -7.86 11.66
C GLN A 176 -7.50 -7.68 12.01
N ALA A 177 -7.04 -6.45 12.19
CA ALA A 177 -5.61 -6.21 12.37
C ALA A 177 -5.31 -4.97 13.23
N LEU A 178 -4.07 -4.88 13.66
CA LEU A 178 -3.48 -3.63 14.15
C LEU A 178 -3.16 -2.70 12.98
N MET A 179 -2.97 -1.41 13.29
CA MET A 179 -2.31 -0.49 12.35
C MET A 179 -0.90 -1.04 12.05
N HIS A 180 -0.62 -1.33 10.77
CA HIS A 180 0.68 -1.82 10.34
C HIS A 180 1.00 -1.35 8.92
N LEU A 181 2.27 -1.41 8.54
CA LEU A 181 2.73 -0.97 7.23
C LEU A 181 3.54 -2.07 6.55
N TYR A 182 3.50 -2.05 5.21
CA TYR A 182 4.48 -2.72 4.37
C TYR A 182 5.27 -1.66 3.61
N THR A 183 6.58 -1.86 3.50
CA THR A 183 7.43 -1.01 2.66
C THR A 183 8.71 -1.76 2.29
N GLU A 184 9.40 -1.27 1.28
CA GLU A 184 10.70 -1.83 0.91
C GLU A 184 11.78 -1.45 1.91
N THR A 185 12.75 -2.35 2.11
CA THR A 185 13.88 -2.13 3.01
C THR A 185 14.64 -0.82 2.70
N PRO A 186 14.91 -0.45 1.43
CA PRO A 186 15.54 0.83 1.11
C PRO A 186 14.69 2.07 1.46
N CYS A 187 13.36 1.92 1.56
CA CYS A 187 12.45 3.01 1.93
C CYS A 187 12.35 3.23 3.43
N TRP A 188 12.80 2.25 4.26
CA TRP A 188 12.58 2.29 5.71
C TRP A 188 13.06 3.57 6.41
N PRO A 189 14.25 4.13 6.13
CA PRO A 189 14.70 5.35 6.80
C PRO A 189 13.74 6.54 6.63
N ASP A 190 13.11 6.65 5.46
CA ASP A 190 12.11 7.68 5.16
C ASP A 190 10.70 7.29 5.59
N CYS A 191 10.41 5.99 5.75
CA CYS A 191 9.13 5.43 6.18
C CYS A 191 8.97 5.40 7.70
N GLU A 192 10.06 5.29 8.48
CA GLU A 192 9.99 5.25 9.94
C GLU A 192 9.19 6.42 10.55
N PRO A 193 9.40 7.69 10.12
CA PRO A 193 8.58 8.79 10.59
C PRO A 193 7.08 8.61 10.31
N LEU A 194 6.71 8.10 9.13
CA LEU A 194 5.31 7.79 8.79
C LEU A 194 4.75 6.75 9.76
N ALA A 195 5.49 5.66 10.01
CA ALA A 195 5.08 4.61 10.94
C ALA A 195 4.84 5.17 12.37
N ARG A 196 5.65 6.13 12.81
CA ARG A 196 5.50 6.78 14.11
C ARG A 196 4.29 7.71 14.16
N PHE A 197 4.05 8.53 13.14
CA PHE A 197 2.85 9.36 13.05
C PHE A 197 1.57 8.52 13.02
N LEU A 198 1.55 7.44 12.23
CA LEU A 198 0.41 6.53 12.12
C LEU A 198 0.23 5.60 13.31
N ARG A 199 1.16 5.62 14.29
CA ARG A 199 1.13 4.72 15.45
C ARG A 199 1.16 3.24 15.04
N SER A 200 1.92 2.93 14.00
CA SER A 200 2.09 1.57 13.49
C SER A 200 2.67 0.65 14.56
N ARG A 201 2.01 -0.50 14.77
CA ARG A 201 2.42 -1.50 15.75
C ARG A 201 3.49 -2.45 15.21
N VAL A 202 3.57 -2.58 13.91
CA VAL A 202 4.64 -3.30 13.21
C VAL A 202 4.76 -2.77 11.77
N THR A 203 5.99 -2.62 11.28
CA THR A 203 6.26 -2.34 9.87
C THR A 203 7.01 -3.53 9.28
N LEU A 204 6.46 -4.11 8.23
CA LEU A 204 7.00 -5.31 7.61
C LEU A 204 7.85 -4.91 6.38
N LEU A 205 9.14 -5.25 6.44
CA LEU A 205 10.13 -4.87 5.44
C LEU A 205 10.48 -6.03 4.52
N ALA A 206 10.45 -5.79 3.22
CA ALA A 206 11.00 -6.68 2.20
C ALA A 206 11.80 -5.86 1.19
N GLN A 207 12.75 -6.46 0.50
CA GLN A 207 13.34 -5.80 -0.67
C GLN A 207 12.48 -6.03 -1.91
N ASP A 208 11.84 -7.17 -2.00
CA ASP A 208 10.91 -7.57 -3.05
C ASP A 208 9.95 -8.59 -2.43
N SER A 209 8.65 -8.31 -2.43
CA SER A 209 7.64 -9.22 -1.86
C SER A 209 7.09 -10.21 -2.88
N GLY A 210 7.35 -9.96 -4.16
CA GLY A 210 6.88 -10.74 -5.32
C GLY A 210 5.61 -10.16 -5.98
N ASP A 211 5.45 -10.48 -7.26
CA ASP A 211 4.31 -10.11 -8.12
C ASP A 211 4.10 -8.60 -8.36
N ASN A 212 5.09 -7.78 -8.06
CA ASN A 212 5.12 -6.35 -8.37
C ASN A 212 3.82 -5.61 -7.99
N PRO A 213 3.50 -5.49 -6.67
CA PRO A 213 2.36 -4.70 -6.22
C PRO A 213 2.57 -3.21 -6.49
N PHE A 214 1.52 -2.40 -6.34
CA PHE A 214 1.52 -0.99 -6.70
C PHE A 214 2.59 -0.17 -5.98
N ASP A 215 2.72 -0.35 -4.67
CA ASP A 215 3.71 0.37 -3.85
C ASP A 215 5.14 0.03 -4.27
N GLU A 216 5.47 -1.25 -4.45
CA GLU A 216 6.78 -1.68 -4.92
C GLU A 216 7.06 -1.21 -6.36
N ALA A 217 6.06 -1.21 -7.25
CA ALA A 217 6.21 -0.72 -8.62
C ALA A 217 6.60 0.78 -8.67
N CYS A 218 6.26 1.57 -7.63
CA CYS A 218 6.66 2.97 -7.51
C CYS A 218 8.08 3.15 -6.95
N SER A 219 8.52 2.29 -6.03
CA SER A 219 9.77 2.48 -5.27
C SER A 219 10.92 1.58 -5.69
N GLN A 220 10.66 0.33 -6.06
CA GLN A 220 11.73 -0.62 -6.39
C GLN A 220 12.55 -0.27 -7.63
N VAL A 221 12.01 0.53 -8.53
CA VAL A 221 12.72 0.99 -9.74
C VAL A 221 14.02 1.69 -9.40
N TRP A 222 14.11 2.40 -8.26
CA TRP A 222 15.28 3.19 -7.86
C TRP A 222 16.47 2.30 -7.53
N TRP A 223 16.35 1.38 -6.59
CA TRP A 223 17.44 0.49 -6.23
C TRP A 223 17.74 -0.53 -7.35
N LYS A 224 16.73 -0.92 -8.16
CA LYS A 224 16.96 -1.77 -9.33
C LYS A 224 17.74 -1.06 -10.42
N TRP A 225 17.54 0.25 -10.67
CA TRP A 225 18.39 1.01 -11.58
C TRP A 225 19.79 1.21 -11.04
N ASP A 226 19.96 1.46 -9.73
CA ASP A 226 21.31 1.53 -9.14
C ASP A 226 22.07 0.22 -9.36
N GLN A 227 21.44 -0.91 -9.13
CA GLN A 227 22.00 -2.24 -9.44
C GLN A 227 22.26 -2.44 -10.94
N HIS A 228 21.32 -2.07 -11.81
CA HIS A 228 21.44 -2.22 -13.25
C HIS A 228 22.67 -1.47 -13.80
N PHE A 229 22.92 -0.28 -13.30
CA PHE A 229 24.08 0.52 -13.72
C PHE A 229 25.34 0.22 -12.92
N GLY A 230 25.29 -0.68 -11.94
CA GLY A 230 26.45 -1.13 -11.16
C GLY A 230 27.12 -0.01 -10.37
N GLY A 231 26.35 0.95 -9.84
CA GLY A 231 26.85 2.11 -9.12
C GLY A 231 27.61 3.14 -10.00
N ARG A 232 27.58 3.01 -11.33
CA ARG A 232 28.26 3.93 -12.25
C ARG A 232 27.69 5.35 -12.18
N PHE A 233 26.44 5.48 -11.85
CA PHE A 233 25.73 6.75 -11.68
C PHE A 233 25.13 6.82 -10.28
N PRO A 234 25.15 7.98 -9.59
CA PRO A 234 24.46 8.12 -8.32
C PRO A 234 22.94 8.14 -8.54
N ILE A 235 22.27 7.07 -8.13
CA ILE A 235 20.81 6.90 -8.20
C ILE A 235 20.30 6.62 -6.77
N PRO A 236 19.96 7.66 -6.00
CA PRO A 236 19.42 7.48 -4.66
C PRO A 236 17.99 6.89 -4.70
N GLN A 237 17.53 6.32 -3.57
CA GLN A 237 16.13 5.99 -3.38
C GLN A 237 15.30 7.28 -3.40
N ALA A 238 14.61 7.55 -4.51
CA ALA A 238 13.94 8.82 -4.74
C ALA A 238 12.40 8.74 -4.60
N CYS A 239 11.89 7.61 -4.12
CA CYS A 239 10.47 7.44 -3.79
C CYS A 239 10.36 6.63 -2.50
N LEU A 240 9.76 7.21 -1.46
CA LEU A 240 9.19 6.47 -0.35
C LEU A 240 7.85 5.94 -0.80
N SER A 241 7.65 4.62 -0.82
CA SER A 241 6.34 4.02 -1.04
C SER A 241 5.98 3.08 0.11
N ALA A 242 4.73 3.12 0.56
CA ALA A 242 4.24 2.26 1.63
C ALA A 242 2.78 1.88 1.43
N THR A 243 2.48 0.60 1.64
CA THR A 243 1.12 0.13 1.89
C THR A 243 0.81 0.37 3.36
N VAL A 244 -0.25 1.16 3.61
CA VAL A 244 -0.73 1.52 4.94
C VAL A 244 -1.98 0.72 5.25
N GLU A 245 -1.85 -0.25 6.14
CA GLU A 245 -2.96 -1.11 6.58
C GLU A 245 -3.69 -0.47 7.77
N LEU A 246 -4.80 0.17 7.47
CA LEU A 246 -5.63 0.92 8.41
C LEU A 246 -6.48 -0.01 9.29
N ARG A 247 -5.80 -0.94 10.00
CA ARG A 247 -6.42 -1.92 10.91
C ARG A 247 -7.31 -2.95 10.18
N GLY A 248 -8.53 -3.16 10.69
CA GLY A 248 -9.46 -4.16 10.16
C GLY A 248 -10.56 -3.58 9.26
N ALA A 249 -11.12 -4.42 8.40
CA ALA A 249 -12.16 -4.03 7.43
C ALA A 249 -13.44 -3.44 8.09
N ALA A 250 -13.70 -3.79 9.36
CA ALA A 250 -14.82 -3.24 10.14
C ALA A 250 -14.51 -1.91 10.85
N ASP A 251 -13.25 -1.44 10.82
CA ASP A 251 -12.81 -0.21 11.51
C ASP A 251 -13.16 1.06 10.69
N VAL A 252 -14.41 1.14 10.24
CA VAL A 252 -14.96 2.23 9.43
C VAL A 252 -15.72 3.19 10.32
N THR A 253 -15.00 4.06 11.02
CA THR A 253 -15.60 5.10 11.88
C THR A 253 -14.99 6.47 11.58
N HIS A 254 -15.79 7.51 11.76
CA HIS A 254 -15.30 8.89 11.58
C HIS A 254 -14.16 9.24 12.55
N GLU A 255 -14.17 8.69 13.76
CA GLU A 255 -13.14 8.92 14.76
C GLU A 255 -11.78 8.40 14.30
N LEU A 256 -11.72 7.12 13.90
CA LEU A 256 -10.50 6.49 13.41
C LEU A 256 -10.00 7.15 12.12
N ALA A 257 -10.87 7.32 11.15
CA ALA A 257 -10.51 7.90 9.86
C ALA A 257 -10.04 9.36 9.96
N ALA A 258 -10.66 10.16 10.83
CA ALA A 258 -10.23 11.53 11.07
C ALA A 258 -8.88 11.60 11.80
N ALA A 259 -8.61 10.65 12.71
CA ALA A 259 -7.30 10.55 13.37
C ALA A 259 -6.21 10.15 12.37
N ASP A 260 -6.46 9.15 11.53
CA ASP A 260 -5.52 8.72 10.49
C ASP A 260 -5.23 9.83 9.49
N ALA A 261 -6.26 10.55 9.06
CA ALA A 261 -6.10 11.70 8.17
C ALA A 261 -5.23 12.80 8.81
N ARG A 262 -5.46 13.15 10.09
CA ARG A 262 -4.58 14.12 10.81
C ARG A 262 -3.14 13.64 10.87
N ASN A 263 -2.93 12.37 11.18
CA ASN A 263 -1.59 11.78 11.26
C ASN A 263 -0.86 11.82 9.90
N ILE A 264 -1.56 11.58 8.80
CA ILE A 264 -1.00 11.72 7.45
C ILE A 264 -0.68 13.20 7.14
N ILE A 265 -1.57 14.14 7.48
CA ILE A 265 -1.33 15.58 7.32
C ILE A 265 -0.10 16.03 8.13
N ASP A 266 0.05 15.55 9.37
CA ASP A 266 1.20 15.87 10.21
C ASP A 266 2.50 15.29 9.64
N PHE A 267 2.46 14.08 9.10
CA PHE A 267 3.59 13.51 8.35
C PHE A 267 3.95 14.35 7.12
N LEU A 268 2.97 14.77 6.31
CA LEU A 268 3.21 15.62 5.13
C LEU A 268 3.78 17.00 5.53
N ARG A 269 3.33 17.57 6.65
CA ARG A 269 3.90 18.79 7.22
C ARG A 269 5.33 18.56 7.73
N TRP A 270 5.57 17.42 8.37
CA TRP A 270 6.91 17.03 8.81
C TRP A 270 7.88 16.89 7.63
N ARG A 271 7.40 16.41 6.48
CA ARG A 271 8.14 16.31 5.21
C ARG A 271 8.27 17.65 4.47
N GLY A 272 7.57 18.69 4.85
CA GLY A 272 7.65 20.02 4.26
C GLY A 272 6.73 20.26 3.05
N LEU A 273 5.72 19.39 2.82
CA LEU A 273 4.71 19.63 1.78
C LEU A 273 3.56 20.55 2.24
N ILE A 274 3.46 20.78 3.53
CA ILE A 274 2.47 21.67 4.15
C ILE A 274 3.22 22.66 5.05
N ALA A 275 2.92 23.95 4.90
CA ALA A 275 3.51 25.02 5.69
C ALA A 275 3.07 24.97 7.16
N GLY A 276 3.83 25.65 8.02
CA GLY A 276 3.62 25.74 9.46
C GLY A 276 4.75 25.06 10.23
N ASP A 277 4.59 25.05 11.57
CA ASP A 277 5.59 24.45 12.44
C ASP A 277 5.70 22.95 12.20
N LYS A 278 6.94 22.47 12.09
CA LYS A 278 7.21 21.06 11.92
C LYS A 278 6.79 20.32 13.20
N PRO A 279 5.82 19.38 13.12
CA PRO A 279 5.37 18.68 14.31
C PRO A 279 6.48 17.83 14.90
N ALA A 280 6.47 17.66 16.23
CA ALA A 280 7.38 16.75 16.90
C ALA A 280 7.13 15.32 16.40
N LEU A 281 8.21 14.59 16.15
CA LEU A 281 8.13 13.21 15.75
C LEU A 281 7.64 12.37 16.96
N PRO A 282 6.49 11.67 16.87
CA PRO A 282 5.97 10.89 17.99
C PRO A 282 6.91 9.74 18.37
N ASP A 283 6.83 9.25 19.61
CA ASP A 283 7.54 8.04 20.02
C ASP A 283 7.01 6.81 19.24
N ALA A 284 7.92 5.92 18.88
CA ALA A 284 7.56 4.66 18.24
C ALA A 284 6.75 3.78 19.21
N VAL A 285 5.68 3.17 18.71
CA VAL A 285 4.84 2.21 19.47
C VAL A 285 4.98 0.79 18.95
N GLY A 286 5.74 0.60 17.89
CA GLY A 286 6.06 -0.67 17.25
C GLY A 286 7.46 -0.64 16.66
N ASP A 287 7.85 -1.74 16.03
CA ASP A 287 9.16 -1.92 15.43
C ASP A 287 9.07 -2.38 13.96
N ALA A 288 10.18 -2.24 13.24
CA ALA A 288 10.33 -2.81 11.92
C ALA A 288 10.76 -4.27 12.05
N ARG A 289 10.13 -5.16 11.27
CA ARG A 289 10.43 -6.59 11.22
C ARG A 289 10.54 -7.06 9.77
N PRO A 290 11.33 -8.10 9.48
CA PRO A 290 11.37 -8.63 8.13
C PRO A 290 10.01 -9.24 7.74
N LEU A 291 9.51 -8.92 6.55
CA LEU A 291 8.30 -9.55 6.01
C LEU A 291 8.47 -11.07 5.89
N ALA A 292 9.70 -11.52 5.61
CA ALA A 292 10.06 -12.94 5.62
C ALA A 292 9.95 -13.60 7.00
N GLY A 293 9.86 -12.83 8.08
CA GLY A 293 9.57 -13.27 9.44
C GLY A 293 8.08 -13.32 9.79
N SER A 294 7.22 -12.75 8.96
CA SER A 294 5.78 -12.81 9.15
C SER A 294 5.25 -14.20 8.77
N MET A 295 4.71 -14.90 9.75
CA MET A 295 4.24 -16.29 9.60
C MET A 295 2.74 -16.36 9.45
N PRO A 296 2.22 -16.80 8.27
CA PRO A 296 0.81 -17.11 8.11
C PRO A 296 0.44 -18.39 8.86
N ILE A 297 -0.57 -18.32 9.70
CA ILE A 297 -1.14 -19.49 10.37
C ILE A 297 -2.21 -20.06 9.47
N LYS A 298 -2.06 -21.30 9.03
CA LYS A 298 -3.01 -21.99 8.16
C LYS A 298 -3.76 -23.08 8.91
N SER A 299 -5.05 -23.24 8.65
CA SER A 299 -5.81 -24.35 9.16
C SER A 299 -5.53 -25.62 8.36
N PRO A 300 -5.12 -26.73 9.00
CA PRO A 300 -4.94 -28.02 8.33
C PRO A 300 -6.28 -28.76 8.08
N VAL A 301 -7.37 -28.33 8.71
CA VAL A 301 -8.70 -28.95 8.66
C VAL A 301 -9.78 -27.90 8.47
N ALA A 302 -10.97 -28.35 8.07
CA ALA A 302 -12.17 -27.49 8.06
C ALA A 302 -12.91 -27.60 9.40
N GLY A 303 -13.60 -26.51 9.79
CA GLY A 303 -14.42 -26.50 11.00
C GLY A 303 -14.69 -25.10 11.54
N VAL A 304 -15.37 -25.05 12.69
CA VAL A 304 -15.66 -23.80 13.39
C VAL A 304 -14.38 -23.26 14.02
N LEU A 305 -14.03 -22.02 13.67
CA LEU A 305 -12.81 -21.34 14.12
C LEU A 305 -13.10 -20.46 15.34
N THR A 306 -12.41 -20.71 16.45
CA THR A 306 -12.46 -19.86 17.65
C THR A 306 -11.06 -19.38 18.01
N PHE A 307 -10.89 -18.06 18.15
CA PHE A 307 -9.61 -17.50 18.58
C PHE A 307 -9.48 -17.47 20.09
N LEU A 308 -8.32 -17.83 20.60
CA LEU A 308 -7.95 -17.82 22.02
C LEU A 308 -7.05 -16.63 22.37
N LYS A 309 -6.45 -16.01 21.35
CA LYS A 309 -5.60 -14.82 21.49
C LYS A 309 -6.19 -13.66 20.70
N GLU A 310 -6.17 -12.48 21.29
CA GLU A 310 -6.59 -11.26 20.62
C GLU A 310 -5.46 -10.68 19.73
N VAL A 311 -5.86 -9.96 18.70
CA VAL A 311 -4.90 -9.17 17.88
C VAL A 311 -4.19 -8.17 18.79
N GLY A 312 -2.86 -8.11 18.70
CA GLY A 312 -1.99 -7.33 19.60
C GLY A 312 -1.32 -8.16 20.69
N ALA A 313 -1.65 -9.45 20.82
CA ALA A 313 -0.97 -10.33 21.77
C ALA A 313 0.47 -10.64 21.31
N GLU A 314 1.44 -10.48 22.21
CA GLU A 314 2.76 -11.10 22.07
C GLU A 314 2.62 -12.59 22.39
N VAL A 315 3.14 -13.43 21.48
CA VAL A 315 3.02 -14.89 21.56
C VAL A 315 4.37 -15.54 21.44
N LYS A 316 4.47 -16.76 21.97
CA LYS A 316 5.65 -17.64 21.87
C LYS A 316 5.40 -18.75 20.87
N ALA A 317 6.47 -19.28 20.30
CA ALA A 317 6.42 -20.52 19.52
C ALA A 317 5.76 -21.64 20.36
N GLY A 318 4.73 -22.29 19.79
CA GLY A 318 3.93 -23.29 20.47
C GLY A 318 2.68 -22.79 21.17
N ASP A 319 2.52 -21.47 21.39
CA ASP A 319 1.29 -20.92 21.96
C ASP A 319 0.08 -21.23 21.06
N VAL A 320 -1.00 -21.67 21.65
CA VAL A 320 -2.28 -21.93 20.96
C VAL A 320 -2.95 -20.59 20.69
N LEU A 321 -3.16 -20.26 19.41
CA LEU A 321 -3.80 -19.04 18.95
C LEU A 321 -5.29 -19.19 18.73
N ALA A 322 -5.69 -20.37 18.24
CA ALA A 322 -7.07 -20.67 17.88
C ALA A 322 -7.33 -22.18 17.93
N HIS A 323 -8.59 -22.54 18.01
CA HIS A 323 -9.10 -23.89 17.81
C HIS A 323 -9.92 -23.97 16.52
N VAL A 324 -9.80 -25.07 15.78
CA VAL A 324 -10.72 -25.47 14.72
C VAL A 324 -11.47 -26.70 15.21
N ILE A 325 -12.78 -26.59 15.30
CA ILE A 325 -13.67 -27.60 15.91
C ILE A 325 -14.50 -28.25 14.81
N ASP A 326 -14.43 -29.57 14.71
CA ASP A 326 -15.39 -30.36 13.94
C ASP A 326 -16.62 -30.67 14.83
N PRO A 327 -17.78 -30.08 14.57
CA PRO A 327 -18.95 -30.31 15.42
C PRO A 327 -19.57 -31.70 15.27
N VAL A 328 -19.21 -32.46 14.22
CA VAL A 328 -19.73 -33.82 13.99
C VAL A 328 -18.97 -34.84 14.84
N THR A 329 -17.64 -34.74 14.82
CA THR A 329 -16.77 -35.69 15.52
C THR A 329 -16.36 -35.19 16.91
N ALA A 330 -16.67 -33.95 17.26
CA ALA A 330 -16.22 -33.26 18.47
C ALA A 330 -14.65 -33.13 18.54
N GLN A 331 -13.96 -33.30 17.42
CA GLN A 331 -12.51 -33.16 17.36
C GLN A 331 -12.11 -31.69 17.40
N VAL A 332 -11.09 -31.37 18.20
CA VAL A 332 -10.49 -30.04 18.31
C VAL A 332 -9.08 -30.08 17.76
N THR A 333 -8.79 -29.20 16.79
CA THR A 333 -7.45 -29.00 16.24
C THR A 333 -6.90 -27.67 16.72
N GLU A 334 -5.76 -27.70 17.42
CA GLU A 334 -5.08 -26.49 17.89
C GLU A 334 -4.26 -25.86 16.77
N LEU A 335 -4.40 -24.56 16.57
CA LEU A 335 -3.56 -23.76 15.70
C LEU A 335 -2.55 -23.00 16.55
N LYS A 336 -1.26 -23.33 16.37
CA LYS A 336 -0.17 -22.79 17.19
C LYS A 336 0.68 -21.77 16.42
N SER A 337 1.27 -20.82 17.16
CA SER A 337 2.28 -19.94 16.61
C SER A 337 3.56 -20.76 16.32
N PRO A 338 4.11 -20.66 15.10
CA PRO A 338 5.39 -21.30 14.78
C PRO A 338 6.61 -20.50 15.26
N VAL A 339 6.42 -19.24 15.68
CA VAL A 339 7.49 -18.32 16.08
C VAL A 339 7.09 -17.47 17.28
N ASP A 340 8.07 -16.92 17.97
CA ASP A 340 7.87 -15.80 18.89
C ASP A 340 7.53 -14.53 18.09
N GLY A 341 6.50 -13.77 18.50
CA GLY A 341 6.16 -12.56 17.77
C GLY A 341 4.82 -11.92 18.16
N LEU A 342 4.43 -10.94 17.40
CA LEU A 342 3.19 -10.19 17.56
C LEU A 342 2.10 -10.80 16.66
N LEU A 343 0.98 -11.23 17.24
CA LEU A 343 -0.23 -11.59 16.48
C LEU A 343 -0.85 -10.27 15.97
N PHE A 344 -0.56 -9.89 14.73
CA PHE A 344 -0.94 -8.57 14.23
C PHE A 344 -2.18 -8.55 13.37
N ALA A 345 -2.57 -9.72 12.81
CA ALA A 345 -3.77 -9.85 11.98
C ALA A 345 -4.40 -11.23 12.10
N ARG A 346 -5.72 -11.30 11.94
CA ARG A 346 -6.51 -12.54 11.86
C ARG A 346 -7.71 -12.38 10.94
N ASP A 347 -8.24 -13.49 10.44
CA ASP A 347 -9.43 -13.50 9.60
C ASP A 347 -10.70 -13.18 10.41
N PHE A 348 -11.69 -12.55 9.76
CA PHE A 348 -13.01 -12.31 10.35
C PHE A 348 -13.94 -13.53 10.21
N LEU A 349 -13.68 -14.43 9.27
CA LEU A 349 -14.46 -15.66 9.09
C LEU A 349 -14.31 -16.57 10.32
N ARG A 350 -15.40 -17.22 10.70
CA ARG A 350 -15.43 -18.14 11.85
C ARG A 350 -15.70 -19.59 11.42
N PHE A 351 -15.58 -19.85 10.12
CA PHE A 351 -15.50 -21.19 9.57
C PHE A 351 -14.23 -21.30 8.73
N ALA A 352 -13.30 -22.14 9.16
CA ALA A 352 -12.05 -22.37 8.45
C ALA A 352 -12.23 -23.45 7.39
N PHE A 353 -11.61 -23.23 6.23
CA PHE A 353 -11.40 -24.26 5.22
C PHE A 353 -9.99 -24.82 5.35
N THR A 354 -9.79 -26.07 4.91
CA THR A 354 -8.45 -26.66 4.85
C THR A 354 -7.51 -25.80 3.98
N GLY A 355 -6.34 -25.42 4.52
CA GLY A 355 -5.38 -24.55 3.87
C GLY A 355 -5.67 -23.05 4.01
N MET A 356 -6.81 -22.64 4.55
CA MET A 356 -7.14 -21.23 4.77
C MET A 356 -6.14 -20.59 5.73
N ARG A 357 -5.65 -19.41 5.37
CA ARG A 357 -4.85 -18.55 6.27
C ARG A 357 -5.79 -17.85 7.24
N VAL A 358 -5.65 -18.13 8.53
CA VAL A 358 -6.57 -17.64 9.57
C VAL A 358 -5.97 -16.53 10.43
N ALA A 359 -4.63 -16.42 10.48
CA ALA A 359 -3.94 -15.38 11.25
C ALA A 359 -2.53 -15.13 10.71
N LYS A 360 -1.88 -14.06 11.19
CA LYS A 360 -0.50 -13.70 10.87
C LYS A 360 0.23 -13.29 12.15
N VAL A 361 1.41 -13.87 12.37
CA VAL A 361 2.30 -13.52 13.48
C VAL A 361 3.58 -12.90 12.91
N ALA A 362 3.90 -11.69 13.31
CA ALA A 362 5.13 -11.01 12.93
C ALA A 362 6.27 -11.45 13.84
N GLY A 363 7.11 -12.38 13.36
CA GLY A 363 8.37 -12.75 14.00
C GLY A 363 9.49 -11.75 13.71
N ARG A 364 10.63 -11.92 14.39
CA ARG A 364 11.80 -11.03 14.26
C ARG A 364 12.86 -11.55 13.30
N GLU A 365 12.83 -12.81 12.95
CA GLU A 365 13.82 -13.46 12.10
C GLU A 365 13.23 -13.78 10.72
N ALA A 366 14.00 -13.55 9.68
CA ALA A 366 13.63 -13.89 8.30
C ALA A 366 13.75 -15.41 8.12
N THR A 367 12.61 -16.10 8.09
CA THR A 367 12.55 -17.57 7.98
C THR A 367 11.94 -18.06 6.66
N ARG A 368 11.25 -17.18 5.93
CA ARG A 368 10.62 -17.48 4.64
C ARG A 368 11.47 -16.96 3.49
N THR A 369 11.40 -17.63 2.36
CA THR A 369 12.08 -17.26 1.11
C THR A 369 11.11 -17.29 -0.06
N GLY A 370 11.47 -16.66 -1.18
CA GLY A 370 10.64 -16.58 -2.38
C GLY A 370 9.52 -15.57 -2.22
N LYS A 371 8.38 -15.84 -2.85
CA LYS A 371 7.20 -14.96 -2.81
C LYS A 371 6.63 -14.87 -1.39
N LEU A 372 6.65 -13.68 -0.80
CA LEU A 372 6.28 -13.45 0.60
C LEU A 372 4.82 -13.10 0.79
N LEU A 373 4.21 -12.37 -0.17
CA LEU A 373 2.80 -12.03 -0.18
C LEU A 373 2.03 -12.92 -1.15
N GLY A 374 0.91 -13.44 -0.71
CA GLY A 374 0.00 -14.21 -1.57
C GLY A 374 -0.96 -13.31 -2.34
N ALA A 375 -1.71 -13.95 -3.24
CA ALA A 375 -2.79 -13.31 -3.98
C ALA A 375 -3.92 -12.87 -3.05
#